data_5853c9d3cfd23ea5e4a8e0c7312edb07
#
_entry.id   5853c9d3cfd23ea5e4a8e0c7312edb07
#
_cell.length_a   1.000
_cell.length_b   1.000
_cell.length_c   1.000
_cell.angle_alpha   90.00
_cell.angle_beta   90.00
_cell.angle_gamma   90.00
#
_symmetry.space_group_name_H-M   'P 1'
#
loop_
_entity.id
_entity.type
_entity.pdbx_description
1 polymer ?
#
loop_
_entity_poly.entity_id
_entity_poly.type
_entity_poly.pdbx_seq_one_letter_code
_entity_poly.pdbx_strand_id
1 'polypeptide(L)'
;MIRAKKSLGQNFLIDKNIIDKIVNTVPITDNEILEVGPGTGNLTRKILENNPKKMYLVEKDTFLAKSLEEIDNERVKIFNDDILKFDEKSLSKNQIIVFGNLPYNISTEILSKWITNLKNDYWFSDLIL
;
A
#
# COMPACT_ATOMS: atom_id res chain seq x y z
N MET A 1 -22.74 0.00 2.34
CA MET A 1 -21.66 0.80 2.95
C MET A 1 -20.59 -0.12 3.51
N ILE A 2 -19.35 0.15 3.14
CA ILE A 2 -18.22 -0.58 3.71
C ILE A 2 -17.98 -0.02 5.10
N ARG A 3 -18.11 -0.86 6.10
CA ARG A 3 -17.85 -0.46 7.48
C ARG A 3 -16.43 -0.87 7.85
N ALA A 4 -15.60 0.09 8.21
CA ALA A 4 -14.28 -0.21 8.72
C ALA A 4 -14.42 -0.95 10.05
N LYS A 5 -13.64 -2.00 10.22
CA LYS A 5 -13.60 -2.74 11.48
C LYS A 5 -12.63 -2.03 12.40
N LYS A 6 -13.15 -1.41 13.46
CA LYS A 6 -12.31 -0.66 14.42
C LYS A 6 -11.18 -1.52 14.99
N SER A 7 -11.45 -2.78 15.24
CA SER A 7 -10.44 -3.72 15.73
C SER A 7 -9.27 -3.92 14.76
N LEU A 8 -9.43 -3.55 13.49
CA LEU A 8 -8.40 -3.65 12.46
C LEU A 8 -7.68 -2.33 12.20
N GLY A 9 -8.02 -1.26 12.92
CA GLY A 9 -7.36 0.04 12.79
C GLY A 9 -7.59 0.75 11.47
N GLN A 10 -8.56 0.33 10.68
CA GLN A 10 -8.79 0.87 9.33
C GLN A 10 -9.37 2.28 9.33
N ASN A 11 -9.77 2.81 10.49
CA ASN A 11 -10.39 4.13 10.60
C ASN A 11 -9.40 5.28 10.51
N PHE A 12 -8.12 5.05 10.68
CA PHE A 12 -7.13 6.10 10.80
C PHE A 12 -6.99 6.96 9.55
N LEU A 13 -7.11 6.36 8.37
CA LEU A 13 -6.92 7.07 7.11
C LEU A 13 -8.16 7.83 6.65
N ILE A 14 -9.19 7.94 7.49
CA ILE A 14 -10.31 8.83 7.21
C ILE A 14 -9.91 10.29 7.50
N ASP A 15 -8.97 10.50 8.41
CA ASP A 15 -8.49 11.85 8.73
C ASP A 15 -7.57 12.37 7.61
N LYS A 16 -8.04 13.40 6.91
CA LYS A 16 -7.32 14.00 5.81
C LYS A 16 -5.95 14.55 6.21
N ASN A 17 -5.82 15.10 7.42
CA ASN A 17 -4.55 15.65 7.87
C ASN A 17 -3.50 14.57 8.06
N ILE A 18 -3.91 13.40 8.54
CA ILE A 18 -3.02 12.26 8.69
C ILE A 18 -2.59 11.76 7.32
N ILE A 19 -3.52 11.66 6.39
CA ILE A 19 -3.22 11.25 5.02
C ILE A 19 -2.21 12.20 4.38
N ASP A 20 -2.41 13.50 4.51
CA ASP A 20 -1.50 14.49 3.95
C ASP A 20 -0.09 14.37 4.53
N LYS A 21 0.02 14.13 5.84
CA LYS A 21 1.32 13.93 6.48
C LYS A 21 2.03 12.69 5.94
N ILE A 22 1.29 11.61 5.75
CA ILE A 22 1.86 10.35 5.25
C ILE A 22 2.42 10.55 3.84
N VAL A 23 1.65 11.16 2.94
CA VAL A 23 2.09 11.33 1.56
C VAL A 23 3.23 12.34 1.42
N ASN A 24 3.38 13.26 2.38
CA ASN A 24 4.46 14.24 2.36
C ASN A 24 5.75 13.73 3.00
N THR A 25 5.74 12.51 3.52
CA THR A 25 6.91 11.93 4.19
C THR A 25 8.02 11.58 3.19
N VAL A 26 7.67 11.17 1.98
CA VAL A 26 8.62 10.72 0.96
C VAL A 26 8.29 11.32 -0.40
N PRO A 27 9.28 11.41 -1.32
CA PRO A 27 9.03 11.90 -2.69
C PRO A 27 8.30 10.83 -3.51
N ILE A 28 7.03 11.07 -3.80
CA ILE A 28 6.19 10.14 -4.57
C ILE A 28 6.38 10.32 -6.07
N THR A 29 6.56 11.56 -6.53
CA THR A 29 6.64 11.87 -7.96
C THR A 29 7.69 11.02 -8.69
N ASP A 30 7.28 10.39 -9.78
CA ASP A 30 8.10 9.55 -10.64
C ASP A 30 8.66 8.29 -9.98
N ASN A 31 8.22 7.95 -8.77
CA ASN A 31 8.61 6.72 -8.09
C ASN A 31 7.53 5.66 -8.18
N GLU A 32 7.93 4.39 -8.05
CA GLU A 32 7.00 3.28 -8.01
C GLU A 32 6.58 3.06 -6.56
N ILE A 33 5.27 2.87 -6.37
CA ILE A 33 4.65 2.77 -5.05
C ILE A 33 3.95 1.43 -4.91
N LEU A 34 4.11 0.79 -3.75
CA LEU A 34 3.30 -0.35 -3.34
C LEU A 34 2.47 0.07 -2.14
N GLU A 35 1.17 -0.08 -2.23
CA GLU A 35 0.29 0.12 -1.08
C GLU A 35 -0.30 -1.21 -0.65
N VAL A 36 -0.11 -1.55 0.62
CA VAL A 36 -0.63 -2.77 1.22
C VAL A 36 -1.90 -2.44 2.00
N GLY A 37 -2.99 -3.15 1.69
CA GLY A 37 -4.27 -2.96 2.37
C GLY A 37 -4.90 -1.61 2.10
N PRO A 38 -5.05 -1.20 0.83
CA PRO A 38 -5.59 0.13 0.50
C PRO A 38 -7.03 0.36 0.95
N GLY A 39 -7.77 -0.69 1.25
CA GLY A 39 -9.13 -0.57 1.73
C GLY A 39 -10.04 0.15 0.76
N THR A 40 -10.63 1.26 1.21
CA THR A 40 -11.52 2.07 0.37
C THR A 40 -10.78 2.97 -0.62
N GLY A 41 -9.46 3.04 -0.53
CA GLY A 41 -8.64 3.78 -1.47
C GLY A 41 -8.42 5.26 -1.15
N ASN A 42 -8.68 5.68 0.08
CA ASN A 42 -8.48 7.09 0.46
C ASN A 42 -7.02 7.51 0.33
N LEU A 43 -6.09 6.71 0.88
CA LEU A 43 -4.67 6.97 0.74
C LEU A 43 -4.21 6.80 -0.71
N THR A 44 -4.76 5.79 -1.40
CA THR A 44 -4.45 5.53 -2.79
C THR A 44 -4.67 6.76 -3.67
N ARG A 45 -5.85 7.37 -3.55
CA ARG A 45 -6.21 8.54 -4.35
C ARG A 45 -5.29 9.72 -4.06
N LYS A 46 -4.91 9.90 -2.80
CA LYS A 46 -4.01 10.99 -2.42
C LYS A 46 -2.61 10.78 -2.97
N ILE A 47 -2.11 9.55 -2.93
CA ILE A 47 -0.83 9.22 -3.53
C ILE A 47 -0.84 9.51 -5.03
N LEU A 48 -1.92 9.15 -5.73
CA LEU A 48 -2.05 9.38 -7.16
C LEU A 48 -2.01 10.86 -7.53
N GLU A 49 -2.48 11.75 -6.66
CA GLU A 49 -2.40 13.20 -6.88
C GLU A 49 -0.95 13.70 -6.95
N ASN A 50 -0.01 12.93 -6.42
CA ASN A 50 1.40 13.30 -6.41
C ASN A 50 2.20 12.66 -7.55
N ASN A 51 1.52 12.16 -8.56
CA ASN A 51 2.08 11.66 -9.81
C ASN A 51 3.16 10.59 -9.67
N PRO A 52 2.83 9.45 -9.02
CA PRO A 52 3.77 8.32 -9.01
C PRO A 52 3.96 7.79 -10.43
N LYS A 53 5.10 7.16 -10.67
CA LYS A 53 5.36 6.52 -11.95
C LYS A 53 4.44 5.33 -12.16
N LYS A 54 4.26 4.52 -11.11
CA LYS A 54 3.39 3.37 -11.11
C LYS A 54 2.96 3.05 -9.68
N MET A 55 1.77 2.50 -9.53
CA MET A 55 1.24 2.17 -8.23
C MET A 55 0.66 0.76 -8.21
N TYR A 56 1.14 -0.06 -7.29
CA TYR A 56 0.68 -1.42 -7.09
C TYR A 56 -0.13 -1.49 -5.80
N LEU A 57 -1.32 -2.06 -5.86
CA LEU A 57 -2.20 -2.23 -4.72
C LEU A 57 -2.34 -3.72 -4.42
N VAL A 58 -2.08 -4.13 -3.19
CA VAL A 58 -2.29 -5.50 -2.75
C VAL A 58 -3.38 -5.48 -1.69
N GLU A 59 -4.55 -5.99 -2.04
CA GLU A 59 -5.72 -6.03 -1.17
C GLU A 59 -6.26 -7.45 -1.05
N LYS A 60 -6.31 -7.94 0.18
CA LYS A 60 -6.75 -9.30 0.47
C LYS A 60 -8.26 -9.47 0.35
N ASP A 61 -9.03 -8.47 0.71
CA ASP A 61 -10.48 -8.51 0.66
C ASP A 61 -10.96 -8.39 -0.78
N THR A 62 -11.67 -9.42 -1.26
CA THR A 62 -12.11 -9.48 -2.66
C THR A 62 -13.08 -8.37 -3.01
N PHE A 63 -13.99 -8.01 -2.10
CA PHE A 63 -14.94 -6.94 -2.34
C PHE A 63 -14.24 -5.58 -2.45
N LEU A 64 -13.30 -5.31 -1.55
CA LEU A 64 -12.53 -4.06 -1.59
C LEU A 64 -11.62 -4.00 -2.81
N ALA A 65 -10.97 -5.10 -3.17
CA ALA A 65 -10.13 -5.15 -4.36
C ALA A 65 -10.93 -4.81 -5.61
N LYS A 66 -12.14 -5.34 -5.73
CA LYS A 66 -13.02 -5.04 -6.86
C LYS A 66 -13.48 -3.59 -6.84
N SER A 67 -13.79 -3.06 -5.68
CA SER A 67 -14.20 -1.66 -5.52
C SER A 67 -13.10 -0.69 -5.96
N LEU A 68 -11.83 -1.05 -5.75
CA LEU A 68 -10.69 -0.21 -6.14
C LEU A 68 -10.57 -0.06 -7.66
N GLU A 69 -11.18 -0.93 -8.44
CA GLU A 69 -11.18 -0.81 -9.90
C GLU A 69 -11.83 0.49 -10.37
N GLU A 70 -12.68 1.09 -9.54
CA GLU A 70 -13.32 2.38 -9.86
C GLU A 70 -12.32 3.53 -9.98
N ILE A 71 -11.12 3.36 -9.45
CA ILE A 71 -10.08 4.38 -9.59
C ILE A 71 -9.70 4.58 -11.05
N ASP A 72 -9.76 3.51 -11.85
CA ASP A 72 -9.58 3.54 -13.31
C ASP A 72 -8.43 4.42 -13.78
N ASN A 73 -7.23 4.07 -13.36
CA ASN A 73 -6.01 4.80 -13.71
C ASN A 73 -4.99 3.80 -14.26
N GLU A 74 -4.45 4.06 -15.44
CA GLU A 74 -3.53 3.16 -16.11
C GLU A 74 -2.23 2.90 -15.34
N ARG A 75 -1.88 3.81 -14.42
CA ARG A 75 -0.70 3.65 -13.56
C ARG A 75 -0.93 2.69 -12.40
N VAL A 76 -2.18 2.36 -12.11
CA VAL A 76 -2.57 1.54 -10.98
C VAL A 76 -2.76 0.09 -11.41
N LYS A 77 -2.11 -0.82 -10.69
CA LYS A 77 -2.32 -2.25 -10.87
C LYS A 77 -2.79 -2.84 -9.54
N ILE A 78 -3.93 -3.53 -9.57
CA ILE A 78 -4.56 -4.09 -8.38
C ILE A 78 -4.34 -5.59 -8.32
N PHE A 79 -3.88 -6.08 -7.15
CA PHE A 79 -3.74 -7.50 -6.87
C PHE A 79 -4.65 -7.88 -5.72
N ASN A 80 -5.57 -8.80 -5.96
CA ASN A 80 -6.40 -9.36 -4.90
C ASN A 80 -5.66 -10.55 -4.29
N ASP A 81 -4.68 -10.25 -3.45
CA ASP A 81 -3.77 -11.24 -2.88
C ASP A 81 -3.49 -10.95 -1.41
N ASP A 82 -2.97 -11.97 -0.72
CA ASP A 82 -2.51 -11.85 0.64
C ASP A 82 -1.04 -11.42 0.61
N ILE A 83 -0.73 -10.26 1.17
CA ILE A 83 0.63 -9.72 1.17
C ILE A 83 1.65 -10.67 1.84
N LEU A 84 1.21 -11.48 2.79
CA LEU A 84 2.10 -12.43 3.45
C LEU A 84 2.58 -13.54 2.51
N LYS A 85 1.86 -13.76 1.39
CA LYS A 85 2.17 -14.77 0.38
C LYS A 85 2.60 -14.15 -0.95
N PHE A 86 2.59 -12.84 -1.05
CA PHE A 86 2.86 -12.11 -2.28
C PHE A 86 4.36 -12.01 -2.53
N ASP A 87 4.76 -12.11 -3.80
CA ASP A 87 6.16 -11.93 -4.21
C ASP A 87 6.38 -10.49 -4.67
N GLU A 88 6.79 -9.64 -3.75
CA GLU A 88 6.98 -8.22 -4.00
C GLU A 88 8.10 -7.95 -5.01
N LYS A 89 9.11 -8.80 -5.03
CA LYS A 89 10.26 -8.63 -5.93
C LYS A 89 9.89 -8.78 -7.39
N SER A 90 8.78 -9.46 -7.68
CA SER A 90 8.31 -9.64 -9.06
C SER A 90 7.72 -8.37 -9.66
N LEU A 91 7.42 -7.36 -8.84
CA LEU A 91 6.74 -6.15 -9.29
C LEU A 91 7.62 -5.25 -10.15
N SER A 92 8.88 -5.08 -9.77
CA SER A 92 9.77 -4.14 -10.43
C SER A 92 11.22 -4.52 -10.20
N LYS A 93 12.08 -4.07 -11.13
CA LYS A 93 13.55 -4.16 -10.98
C LYS A 93 14.09 -2.99 -10.17
N ASN A 94 13.28 -1.95 -9.99
CA ASN A 94 13.66 -0.77 -9.23
C ASN A 94 13.22 -0.90 -7.78
N GLN A 95 13.77 -0.06 -6.91
CA GLN A 95 13.30 -0.01 -5.54
C GLN A 95 11.93 0.66 -5.49
N ILE A 96 11.09 0.19 -4.57
CA ILE A 96 9.70 0.62 -4.43
C ILE A 96 9.52 1.29 -3.07
N ILE A 97 8.70 2.34 -3.02
CA ILE A 97 8.28 2.97 -1.78
C ILE A 97 7.01 2.25 -1.32
N VAL A 98 6.99 1.80 -0.07
CA VAL A 98 5.88 0.99 0.45
C VAL A 98 5.08 1.79 1.46
N PHE A 99 3.76 1.87 1.23
CA PHE A 99 2.80 2.42 2.17
C PHE A 99 1.88 1.32 2.68
N GLY A 100 1.47 1.44 3.94
CA GLY A 100 0.47 0.53 4.50
C GLY A 100 -0.17 1.12 5.72
N ASN A 101 -1.49 0.96 5.84
CA ASN A 101 -2.25 1.27 7.04
C ASN A 101 -2.92 0.00 7.52
N LEU A 102 -2.21 -0.76 8.33
CA LEU A 102 -2.61 -2.10 8.72
C LEU A 102 -2.71 -2.22 10.24
N PRO A 103 -3.50 -3.18 10.74
CA PRO A 103 -3.51 -3.49 12.16
C PRO A 103 -2.10 -3.86 12.64
N TYR A 104 -1.81 -3.52 13.88
CA TYR A 104 -0.49 -3.71 14.45
C TYR A 104 0.07 -5.13 14.29
N ASN A 105 -0.74 -6.13 14.55
CA ASN A 105 -0.32 -7.53 14.45
C ASN A 105 0.06 -7.94 13.02
N ILE A 106 -0.69 -7.45 12.03
CA ILE A 106 -0.43 -7.75 10.62
C ILE A 106 0.81 -7.00 10.14
N SER A 107 0.98 -5.74 10.53
CA SER A 107 2.18 -4.96 10.20
C SER A 107 3.44 -5.63 10.73
N THR A 108 3.38 -6.18 11.94
CA THR A 108 4.50 -6.90 12.53
C THR A 108 4.87 -8.14 11.74
N GLU A 109 3.88 -8.92 11.31
CA GLU A 109 4.12 -10.12 10.49
C GLU A 109 4.73 -9.77 9.14
N ILE A 110 4.24 -8.70 8.50
CA ILE A 110 4.75 -8.23 7.22
C ILE A 110 6.20 -7.78 7.36
N LEU A 111 6.50 -6.99 8.37
CA LEU A 111 7.86 -6.53 8.63
C LEU A 111 8.80 -7.71 8.84
N SER A 112 8.36 -8.70 9.63
CA SER A 112 9.15 -9.91 9.88
C SER A 112 9.45 -10.65 8.57
N LYS A 113 8.44 -10.82 7.71
CA LYS A 113 8.61 -11.44 6.40
C LYS A 113 9.64 -10.70 5.55
N TRP A 114 9.50 -9.39 5.44
CA TRP A 114 10.38 -8.60 4.59
C TRP A 114 11.80 -8.53 5.10
N ILE A 115 11.99 -8.33 6.40
CA ILE A 115 13.32 -8.28 7.00
C ILE A 115 14.03 -9.62 6.87
N THR A 116 13.33 -10.73 7.13
CA THR A 116 13.89 -12.08 7.02
C THR A 116 14.34 -12.39 5.60
N ASN A 117 13.64 -11.90 4.60
CA ASN A 117 13.89 -12.21 3.21
C ASN A 117 14.77 -11.18 2.49
N LEU A 118 15.21 -10.11 3.15
CA LEU A 118 16.03 -9.10 2.52
C LEU A 118 17.39 -9.61 2.08
N LYS A 119 18.07 -10.31 2.94
CA LYS A 119 19.47 -10.70 2.75
C LYS A 119 20.27 -9.48 2.27
N ASN A 120 20.79 -9.48 1.05
CA ASN A 120 21.49 -8.34 0.47
C ASN A 120 20.71 -7.68 -0.66
N ASP A 121 19.41 -7.97 -0.76
CA ASP A 121 18.58 -7.53 -1.88
C ASP A 121 17.43 -6.68 -1.37
N TYR A 122 17.63 -5.37 -1.33
CA TYR A 122 16.65 -4.41 -0.85
C TYR A 122 15.72 -4.00 -1.99
N TRP A 123 14.50 -4.55 -2.00
CA TRP A 123 13.52 -4.26 -3.03
C TRP A 123 12.72 -2.99 -2.75
N PHE A 124 12.78 -2.45 -1.54
CA PHE A 124 12.11 -1.21 -1.20
C PHE A 124 13.11 -0.17 -0.69
N SER A 125 12.86 1.11 -1.01
CA SER A 125 13.69 2.23 -0.54
C SER A 125 13.15 2.84 0.75
N ASP A 126 11.83 2.91 0.87
CA ASP A 126 11.15 3.52 2.02
C ASP A 126 9.98 2.66 2.43
N LEU A 127 9.69 2.64 3.73
CA LEU A 127 8.64 1.84 4.31
C LEU A 127 7.84 2.68 5.30
N ILE A 128 6.55 2.90 5.00
CA ILE A 128 5.63 3.69 5.80
C ILE A 128 4.45 2.80 6.18
N LEU A 129 4.43 2.32 7.41
CA LEU A 129 3.36 1.42 7.89
C LEU A 129 2.56 2.04 9.03
#